data_95eaab98a125468407c6b6f75a632d6e
#
_entry.id   95eaab98a125468407c6b6f75a632d6e
#
_cell.length_a   1.000
_cell.length_b   1.000
_cell.length_c   1.000
_cell.angle_alpha   90.00
_cell.angle_beta   90.00
_cell.angle_gamma   90.00
#
_symmetry.space_group_name_H-M   'P 1'
#
loop_
_entity.id
_entity.type
_entity.pdbx_description
1 polymer ?
#
loop_
_entity_poly.entity_id
_entity_poly.type
_entity_poly.pdbx_seq_one_letter_code
_entity_poly.pdbx_strand_id
1 'polypeptide(L)'
;MTNKPLRAFATIIVMVGAYITSAAQIPEGYYDSLKGKKGAELKNAVYNIIKDANVLSYGSGYGKTWWGFWQTDRTEDGRFIDRYSPESIWPQSTSQGAVGAGMNIEHSFPKSWWGKTENQAYKDLYNLMPCESKINSSKSNYPMGKVVNASIADNGATKVGKGSDGKNYWEPADEWKGDFARGYMYMATCYKDLKWTGAGLQILQQGDYPTLQKWAYELFISWAKADKPTQLEITRNNAVSKIQGNRNPYVDFPNLMEYVWGDSIDYAFDPAHTECSENYSGSDTPIGPSEETIKEYVFTQDDGGFTTETTTCPEGKTIWKLKNEYGWVGSSYFGSMQEGDARLVSPEIDLSGYAKVTMSFEHAANKMNDVAPKDKFSVEIRCDGNTSIIDSGLIKWPKGTSWTYNGSGDIPLNDYAGKKIQIVFHYTGNTESAGTWEIKNLHIKGIKNTASISAATLSDGSFFNGNASDGCYSINGQRITAPAAYRGIMVMKQGGKTWKVAK
;
A
#
# COMPACT_ATOMS: atom_id res chain seq x y z
N MET A 1 67.37 19.14 42.58
CA MET A 1 66.08 19.86 42.58
C MET A 1 65.58 19.80 41.15
N THR A 2 64.67 18.84 40.85
CA THR A 2 64.19 18.56 39.51
C THR A 2 62.73 19.03 39.41
N ASN A 3 62.52 20.14 38.68
CA ASN A 3 61.17 20.67 38.38
C ASN A 3 60.52 19.83 37.29
N LYS A 4 59.40 19.17 37.61
CA LYS A 4 58.50 18.54 36.62
C LYS A 4 57.45 19.55 36.20
N PRO A 5 57.15 19.74 34.90
CA PRO A 5 56.04 20.56 34.46
C PRO A 5 54.71 19.84 34.60
N LEU A 6 53.76 20.52 35.19
CA LEU A 6 52.36 20.17 35.32
C LEU A 6 51.70 20.19 33.92
N ARG A 7 51.21 19.05 33.44
CA ARG A 7 50.39 19.00 32.19
C ARG A 7 48.94 19.31 32.56
N ALA A 8 48.48 20.46 32.13
CA ALA A 8 47.05 20.80 32.16
C ALA A 8 46.30 19.99 31.09
N PHE A 9 45.39 19.13 31.54
CA PHE A 9 44.39 18.49 30.63
C PHE A 9 43.26 19.50 30.39
N ALA A 10 43.22 20.06 29.17
CA ALA A 10 42.05 20.80 28.71
C ALA A 10 40.97 19.82 28.29
N THR A 11 39.91 19.73 29.09
CA THR A 11 38.70 18.97 28.75
C THR A 11 37.93 19.80 27.73
N ILE A 12 37.97 19.37 26.46
CA ILE A 12 37.12 19.93 25.43
C ILE A 12 35.72 19.31 25.64
N ILE A 13 34.78 20.12 26.17
CA ILE A 13 33.36 19.79 26.17
C ILE A 13 32.87 20.07 24.76
N VAL A 14 32.71 19.02 23.95
CA VAL A 14 31.97 19.08 22.70
C VAL A 14 30.49 19.16 23.05
N MET A 15 29.93 20.36 23.06
CA MET A 15 28.48 20.53 23.02
C MET A 15 27.98 20.05 21.65
N VAL A 16 27.48 18.82 21.60
CA VAL A 16 26.63 18.35 20.51
C VAL A 16 25.31 19.11 20.67
N GLY A 17 25.20 20.22 19.97
CA GLY A 17 23.92 20.88 19.79
C GLY A 17 22.99 19.94 19.03
N ALA A 18 22.06 19.27 19.72
CA ALA A 18 20.95 18.61 19.10
C ALA A 18 20.11 19.71 18.41
N TYR A 19 20.29 19.88 17.12
CA TYR A 19 19.29 20.53 16.29
C TYR A 19 18.06 19.62 16.30
N ILE A 20 17.15 19.87 17.24
CA ILE A 20 15.78 19.39 17.14
C ILE A 20 15.18 20.19 16.00
N THR A 21 15.30 19.70 14.77
CA THR A 21 14.42 20.14 13.70
C THR A 21 13.04 19.68 14.14
N SER A 22 12.24 20.62 14.66
CA SER A 22 10.81 20.40 14.84
C SER A 22 10.26 20.03 13.47
N ALA A 23 10.11 18.73 13.21
CA ALA A 23 9.34 18.24 12.07
C ALA A 23 7.98 18.93 12.16
N ALA A 24 7.49 19.43 11.04
CA ALA A 24 6.17 20.06 11.02
C ALA A 24 5.15 18.95 11.25
N GLN A 25 4.73 18.84 12.48
CA GLN A 25 3.76 17.83 12.92
C GLN A 25 2.41 18.14 12.27
N ILE A 26 1.69 17.10 11.87
CA ILE A 26 0.29 17.24 11.44
C ILE A 26 -0.47 17.93 12.58
N PRO A 27 -1.22 19.02 12.35
CA PRO A 27 -1.94 19.71 13.42
C PRO A 27 -2.89 18.75 14.14
N GLU A 28 -2.95 18.86 15.46
CA GLU A 28 -3.88 18.08 16.27
C GLU A 28 -5.33 18.30 15.79
N GLY A 29 -6.09 17.20 15.65
CA GLY A 29 -7.47 17.24 15.18
C GLY A 29 -7.66 17.52 13.69
N TYR A 30 -6.62 17.77 12.92
CA TYR A 30 -6.73 18.12 11.49
C TYR A 30 -7.52 17.09 10.68
N TYR A 31 -7.41 15.81 11.02
CA TYR A 31 -8.05 14.69 10.35
C TYR A 31 -9.18 14.01 11.15
N ASP A 32 -9.60 14.57 12.27
CA ASP A 32 -10.61 13.95 13.14
C ASP A 32 -11.95 13.69 12.43
N SER A 33 -12.30 14.55 11.46
CA SER A 33 -13.53 14.40 10.66
C SER A 33 -13.54 13.19 9.74
N LEU A 34 -12.39 12.53 9.53
CA LEU A 34 -12.28 11.31 8.74
C LEU A 34 -12.70 10.05 9.52
N LYS A 35 -12.70 10.14 10.86
CA LYS A 35 -12.97 9.00 11.73
C LYS A 35 -14.33 8.38 11.44
N GLY A 36 -14.33 7.06 11.27
CA GLY A 36 -15.54 6.26 11.04
C GLY A 36 -16.08 6.28 9.61
N LYS A 37 -15.48 7.06 8.71
CA LYS A 37 -15.92 7.18 7.32
C LYS A 37 -15.25 6.15 6.41
N LYS A 38 -15.90 5.85 5.27
CA LYS A 38 -15.43 4.87 4.29
C LYS A 38 -15.85 5.24 2.87
N GLY A 39 -15.14 4.71 1.88
CA GLY A 39 -15.47 4.86 0.46
C GLY A 39 -15.76 6.28 0.02
N ALA A 40 -16.90 6.50 -0.61
CA ALA A 40 -17.34 7.80 -1.12
C ALA A 40 -17.50 8.86 0.00
N GLU A 41 -18.01 8.45 1.18
CA GLU A 41 -18.14 9.35 2.33
C GLU A 41 -16.78 9.81 2.85
N LEU A 42 -15.80 8.90 2.90
CA LEU A 42 -14.43 9.22 3.29
C LEU A 42 -13.78 10.17 2.30
N LYS A 43 -13.90 9.90 0.99
CA LYS A 43 -13.38 10.81 -0.06
C LYS A 43 -13.97 12.21 0.08
N ASN A 44 -15.27 12.33 0.33
CA ASN A 44 -15.93 13.61 0.52
C ASN A 44 -15.48 14.33 1.82
N ALA A 45 -15.21 13.58 2.89
CA ALA A 45 -14.65 14.16 4.12
C ALA A 45 -13.20 14.66 3.89
N VAL A 46 -12.38 13.91 3.15
CA VAL A 46 -11.05 14.36 2.71
C VAL A 46 -11.17 15.66 1.90
N TYR A 47 -12.04 15.69 0.90
CA TYR A 47 -12.32 16.90 0.10
C TYR A 47 -12.61 18.12 1.00
N ASN A 48 -13.48 17.97 1.99
CA ASN A 48 -13.85 19.08 2.88
C ASN A 48 -12.68 19.64 3.70
N ILE A 49 -11.66 18.84 3.98
CA ILE A 49 -10.45 19.29 4.68
C ILE A 49 -9.51 20.05 3.74
N ILE A 50 -9.38 19.57 2.47
CA ILE A 50 -8.29 20.03 1.59
C ILE A 50 -8.71 21.05 0.52
N LYS A 51 -10.00 21.27 0.31
CA LYS A 51 -10.55 22.08 -0.81
C LYS A 51 -10.17 23.56 -0.81
N ASP A 52 -9.90 24.11 0.37
CA ASP A 52 -9.65 25.55 0.54
C ASP A 52 -8.14 25.78 0.73
N ALA A 53 -7.39 25.88 -0.37
CA ALA A 53 -5.95 26.11 -0.36
C ALA A 53 -5.61 27.58 -0.68
N ASN A 54 -4.68 28.16 0.08
CA ASN A 54 -4.12 29.48 -0.18
C ASN A 54 -3.01 29.40 -1.23
N VAL A 55 -3.40 29.32 -2.51
CA VAL A 55 -2.45 29.11 -3.59
C VAL A 55 -1.67 30.38 -3.95
N LEU A 56 -0.38 30.20 -4.28
CA LEU A 56 0.47 31.29 -4.72
C LEU A 56 0.06 31.80 -6.12
N SER A 57 0.39 33.04 -6.45
CA SER A 57 0.28 33.52 -7.82
C SER A 57 1.20 32.71 -8.75
N TYR A 58 0.69 32.37 -9.95
CA TYR A 58 1.47 31.62 -10.93
C TYR A 58 2.63 32.43 -11.51
N GLY A 59 3.79 31.78 -11.71
CA GLY A 59 4.94 32.37 -12.39
C GLY A 59 6.19 32.51 -11.52
N SER A 60 7.11 33.38 -11.98
CA SER A 60 8.38 33.68 -11.32
C SER A 60 8.30 34.96 -10.47
N GLY A 61 9.16 35.03 -9.48
CA GLY A 61 9.26 36.14 -8.55
C GLY A 61 8.91 35.74 -7.11
N TYR A 62 9.21 36.63 -6.16
CA TYR A 62 8.92 36.42 -4.75
C TYR A 62 7.41 36.25 -4.51
N GLY A 63 7.02 35.28 -3.69
CA GLY A 63 5.63 34.99 -3.39
C GLY A 63 4.83 34.32 -4.54
N LYS A 64 5.50 33.86 -5.62
CA LYS A 64 4.89 33.16 -6.73
C LYS A 64 5.36 31.70 -6.80
N THR A 65 4.93 30.96 -7.82
CA THR A 65 5.20 29.50 -7.94
C THR A 65 6.68 29.16 -7.80
N TRP A 66 7.60 29.87 -8.46
CA TRP A 66 9.05 29.60 -8.36
C TRP A 66 9.63 29.92 -6.97
N TRP A 67 9.05 30.87 -6.25
CA TRP A 67 9.37 31.05 -4.84
C TRP A 67 8.86 29.86 -4.01
N GLY A 68 7.68 29.34 -4.32
CA GLY A 68 7.15 28.11 -3.73
C GLY A 68 8.11 26.93 -3.93
N PHE A 69 8.56 26.69 -5.17
CA PHE A 69 9.52 25.62 -5.47
C PHE A 69 10.85 25.77 -4.73
N TRP A 70 11.30 26.99 -4.51
CA TRP A 70 12.47 27.25 -3.67
C TRP A 70 12.29 26.72 -2.25
N GLN A 71 11.07 26.71 -1.72
CA GLN A 71 10.75 26.23 -0.38
C GLN A 71 10.46 24.71 -0.35
N THR A 72 9.95 24.15 -1.45
CA THR A 72 9.33 22.82 -1.46
C THR A 72 10.07 21.79 -2.31
N ASP A 73 10.82 22.21 -3.33
CA ASP A 73 11.39 21.32 -4.34
C ASP A 73 12.87 21.63 -4.59
N ARG A 74 13.66 21.67 -3.50
CA ARG A 74 15.11 21.92 -3.55
C ARG A 74 15.88 20.93 -2.70
N THR A 75 17.00 20.44 -3.21
CA THR A 75 17.96 19.63 -2.47
C THR A 75 18.74 20.47 -1.45
N GLU A 76 19.42 19.84 -0.50
CA GLU A 76 20.28 20.52 0.48
C GLU A 76 21.45 21.28 -0.18
N ASP A 77 21.98 20.74 -1.28
CA ASP A 77 23.04 21.40 -2.07
C ASP A 77 22.51 22.51 -3.00
N GLY A 78 21.22 22.78 -2.98
CA GLY A 78 20.59 23.94 -3.63
C GLY A 78 20.16 23.72 -5.08
N ARG A 79 20.03 22.48 -5.56
CA ARG A 79 19.48 22.18 -6.88
C ARG A 79 17.96 22.08 -6.82
N PHE A 80 17.25 22.42 -7.90
CA PHE A 80 15.85 22.13 -8.04
C PHE A 80 15.61 20.63 -8.30
N ILE A 81 14.68 20.03 -7.58
CA ILE A 81 14.29 18.63 -7.73
C ILE A 81 13.31 18.49 -8.89
N ASP A 82 13.78 17.93 -10.00
CA ASP A 82 12.97 17.63 -11.18
C ASP A 82 12.63 16.14 -11.23
N ARG A 83 11.43 15.78 -10.81
CA ARG A 83 10.97 14.39 -10.77
C ARG A 83 10.72 13.75 -12.14
N TYR A 84 10.87 14.55 -13.20
CA TYR A 84 10.71 14.09 -14.59
C TYR A 84 12.03 13.81 -15.28
N SER A 85 13.15 14.19 -14.66
CA SER A 85 14.47 14.12 -15.28
C SER A 85 15.51 13.49 -14.34
N PRO A 86 16.56 12.84 -14.89
CA PRO A 86 17.66 12.32 -14.07
C PRO A 86 18.28 13.39 -13.20
N GLU A 87 18.66 13.05 -11.99
CA GLU A 87 19.26 13.98 -11.01
C GLU A 87 20.54 14.68 -11.57
N SER A 88 21.24 14.02 -12.47
CA SER A 88 22.46 14.56 -13.10
C SER A 88 22.26 15.88 -13.86
N ILE A 89 21.01 16.20 -14.26
CA ILE A 89 20.69 17.44 -14.99
C ILE A 89 19.92 18.46 -14.15
N TRP A 90 19.70 18.21 -12.87
CA TRP A 90 19.01 19.15 -12.00
C TRP A 90 19.79 20.44 -11.86
N PRO A 91 19.21 21.61 -12.20
CA PRO A 91 19.93 22.87 -12.18
C PRO A 91 20.02 23.45 -10.78
N GLN A 92 21.08 24.23 -10.53
CA GLN A 92 21.19 25.04 -9.34
C GLN A 92 20.07 26.08 -9.26
N SER A 93 19.47 26.23 -8.10
CA SER A 93 18.59 27.34 -7.79
C SER A 93 19.45 28.58 -7.50
N THR A 94 19.25 29.67 -8.23
CA THR A 94 20.11 30.84 -8.14
C THR A 94 19.66 31.88 -7.12
N SER A 95 18.34 32.06 -6.95
CA SER A 95 17.73 32.94 -5.95
C SER A 95 16.26 32.60 -5.75
N GLN A 96 15.70 33.06 -4.63
CA GLN A 96 14.28 32.86 -4.31
C GLN A 96 13.37 33.47 -5.38
N GLY A 97 12.58 32.60 -6.02
CA GLY A 97 11.63 32.99 -7.06
C GLY A 97 12.22 33.06 -8.47
N ALA A 98 13.52 32.80 -8.67
CA ALA A 98 14.11 32.66 -10.00
C ALA A 98 13.70 31.35 -10.64
N VAL A 99 13.57 31.38 -11.98
CA VAL A 99 13.32 30.20 -12.81
C VAL A 99 14.58 29.35 -12.83
N GLY A 100 14.46 28.05 -12.64
CA GLY A 100 15.55 27.09 -12.86
C GLY A 100 16.01 27.10 -14.33
N ALA A 101 17.32 27.03 -14.57
CA ALA A 101 17.87 27.04 -15.93
C ALA A 101 17.31 25.90 -16.77
N GLY A 102 16.68 26.22 -17.90
CA GLY A 102 16.08 25.22 -18.80
C GLY A 102 14.78 24.59 -18.31
N MET A 103 14.18 25.09 -17.22
CA MET A 103 12.99 24.53 -16.62
C MET A 103 11.72 25.34 -16.89
N ASN A 104 10.60 24.66 -16.76
CA ASN A 104 9.25 25.23 -16.76
C ASN A 104 8.49 24.84 -15.48
N ILE A 105 7.38 25.51 -15.23
CA ILE A 105 6.38 25.06 -14.26
C ILE A 105 5.53 24.00 -14.96
N GLU A 106 5.61 22.75 -14.51
CA GLU A 106 4.79 21.67 -15.04
C GLU A 106 3.52 21.49 -14.21
N HIS A 107 2.39 21.35 -14.93
CA HIS A 107 1.14 20.86 -14.36
C HIS A 107 1.12 19.35 -14.48
N SER A 108 1.49 18.63 -13.45
CA SER A 108 1.52 17.16 -13.45
C SER A 108 0.17 16.58 -13.88
N PHE A 109 -0.89 17.11 -13.30
CA PHE A 109 -2.27 16.93 -13.72
C PHE A 109 -2.62 18.05 -14.71
N PRO A 110 -2.62 17.80 -16.03
CA PRO A 110 -2.61 18.82 -17.06
C PRO A 110 -3.78 19.81 -17.01
N LYS A 111 -3.47 21.09 -16.99
CA LYS A 111 -4.48 22.17 -16.95
C LYS A 111 -5.50 22.14 -18.11
N SER A 112 -5.13 21.55 -19.22
CA SER A 112 -6.05 21.38 -20.37
C SER A 112 -7.24 20.48 -20.05
N TRP A 113 -7.15 19.64 -19.02
CA TRP A 113 -8.21 18.71 -18.65
C TRP A 113 -9.43 19.38 -18.00
N TRP A 114 -9.32 20.66 -17.61
CA TRP A 114 -10.43 21.51 -17.15
C TRP A 114 -10.55 22.80 -17.91
N GLY A 115 -10.07 22.84 -19.16
CA GLY A 115 -10.22 23.99 -20.05
C GLY A 115 -9.22 25.13 -19.84
N LYS A 116 -8.13 24.88 -19.10
CA LYS A 116 -7.02 25.85 -18.82
C LYS A 116 -7.44 27.07 -17.97
N THR A 117 -8.60 27.03 -17.34
CA THR A 117 -9.03 28.12 -16.45
C THR A 117 -8.03 28.26 -15.31
N GLU A 118 -7.59 29.49 -15.06
CA GLU A 118 -6.65 29.82 -14.00
C GLU A 118 -7.38 29.94 -12.66
N ASN A 119 -7.71 28.76 -12.11
CA ASN A 119 -8.37 28.58 -10.82
C ASN A 119 -7.38 28.10 -9.77
N GLN A 120 -7.86 27.65 -8.60
CA GLN A 120 -7.02 27.08 -7.56
C GLN A 120 -6.21 25.87 -8.05
N ALA A 121 -6.82 24.91 -8.81
CA ALA A 121 -6.14 23.75 -9.36
C ALA A 121 -4.94 24.09 -10.28
N TYR A 122 -5.04 25.23 -10.98
CA TYR A 122 -3.97 25.75 -11.84
C TYR A 122 -2.73 26.20 -11.05
N LYS A 123 -2.91 26.57 -9.79
CA LYS A 123 -1.88 27.20 -8.95
C LYS A 123 -1.45 26.33 -7.77
N ASP A 124 -2.07 25.19 -7.57
CA ASP A 124 -1.82 24.29 -6.45
C ASP A 124 -0.44 23.65 -6.53
N LEU A 125 0.40 23.84 -5.51
CA LEU A 125 1.75 23.28 -5.46
C LEU A 125 1.76 21.74 -5.41
N TYR A 126 0.67 21.08 -5.00
CA TYR A 126 0.56 19.61 -5.12
C TYR A 126 0.39 19.15 -6.57
N ASN A 127 -0.03 20.05 -7.46
CA ASN A 127 -0.10 19.82 -8.90
C ASN A 127 1.14 20.34 -9.65
N LEU A 128 1.78 21.38 -9.14
CA LEU A 128 2.86 22.07 -9.82
C LEU A 128 4.23 21.51 -9.40
N MET A 129 5.11 21.32 -10.38
CA MET A 129 6.48 20.85 -10.18
C MET A 129 7.45 21.57 -11.10
N PRO A 130 8.71 21.84 -10.66
CA PRO A 130 9.75 22.27 -11.59
C PRO A 130 10.09 21.09 -12.52
N CYS A 131 10.21 21.35 -13.81
CA CYS A 131 10.41 20.31 -14.81
C CYS A 131 11.27 20.84 -15.97
N GLU A 132 12.20 20.03 -16.47
CA GLU A 132 12.95 20.35 -17.69
C GLU A 132 12.00 20.62 -18.85
N SER A 133 12.23 21.71 -19.58
CA SER A 133 11.34 22.16 -20.66
C SER A 133 11.14 21.14 -21.78
N LYS A 134 12.17 20.34 -22.09
CA LYS A 134 12.12 19.34 -23.15
C LYS A 134 11.20 18.17 -22.79
N ILE A 135 11.36 17.58 -21.61
CA ILE A 135 10.50 16.47 -21.18
C ILE A 135 9.08 16.94 -20.90
N ASN A 136 8.90 18.14 -20.34
CA ASN A 136 7.58 18.78 -20.19
C ASN A 136 6.86 18.87 -21.54
N SER A 137 7.54 19.35 -22.59
CA SER A 137 6.97 19.43 -23.95
C SER A 137 6.61 18.04 -24.49
N SER A 138 7.45 17.03 -24.27
CA SER A 138 7.21 15.65 -24.73
C SER A 138 6.06 15.00 -23.99
N LYS A 139 5.95 15.19 -22.66
CA LYS A 139 4.85 14.71 -21.85
C LYS A 139 3.51 15.32 -22.28
N SER A 140 3.52 16.57 -22.69
CA SER A 140 2.32 17.26 -23.15
C SER A 140 1.15 17.12 -22.14
N ASN A 141 -0.05 16.78 -22.60
CA ASN A 141 -1.23 16.52 -21.77
C ASN A 141 -1.63 15.03 -21.72
N TYR A 142 -0.67 14.14 -21.98
CA TYR A 142 -0.94 12.71 -21.89
C TYR A 142 -1.21 12.30 -20.43
N PRO A 143 -2.14 11.35 -20.21
CA PRO A 143 -2.40 10.82 -18.88
C PRO A 143 -1.24 9.97 -18.38
N MET A 144 -1.12 9.88 -17.06
CA MET A 144 -0.19 8.98 -16.40
C MET A 144 -0.66 7.53 -16.52
N GLY A 145 0.25 6.64 -16.91
CA GLY A 145 -0.05 5.23 -17.10
C GLY A 145 1.18 4.44 -17.55
N LYS A 146 1.05 3.12 -17.69
CA LYS A 146 2.17 2.27 -18.14
C LYS A 146 2.47 2.50 -19.62
N VAL A 147 3.75 2.70 -19.93
CA VAL A 147 4.27 2.86 -21.29
C VAL A 147 4.98 1.59 -21.72
N VAL A 148 4.44 0.88 -22.72
CA VAL A 148 5.06 -0.34 -23.27
C VAL A 148 5.99 -0.05 -24.45
N ASN A 149 5.82 1.12 -25.09
CA ASN A 149 6.69 1.60 -26.17
C ASN A 149 6.88 3.11 -26.02
N ALA A 150 8.06 3.53 -25.57
CA ALA A 150 8.43 4.92 -25.35
C ALA A 150 8.76 5.63 -26.69
N SER A 151 7.80 5.66 -27.62
CA SER A 151 7.96 6.15 -28.99
C SER A 151 8.04 7.68 -29.12
N ILE A 152 7.79 8.42 -28.04
CA ILE A 152 7.79 9.90 -28.04
C ILE A 152 9.03 10.42 -27.28
N ALA A 153 9.26 9.95 -26.08
CA ALA A 153 10.44 10.30 -25.27
C ALA A 153 10.78 9.21 -24.25
N ASP A 154 12.07 9.09 -23.97
CA ASP A 154 12.64 8.36 -22.85
C ASP A 154 13.93 9.07 -22.45
N ASN A 155 13.98 9.68 -21.26
CA ASN A 155 15.17 10.36 -20.75
C ASN A 155 15.81 9.62 -19.57
N GLY A 156 15.40 8.37 -19.33
CA GLY A 156 15.87 7.55 -18.21
C GLY A 156 15.09 7.75 -16.90
N ALA A 157 14.32 8.83 -16.77
CA ALA A 157 13.44 9.10 -15.61
C ALA A 157 11.95 9.17 -15.99
N THR A 158 11.65 9.58 -17.21
CA THR A 158 10.27 9.65 -17.73
C THR A 158 10.19 9.01 -19.10
N LYS A 159 9.21 8.13 -19.26
CA LYS A 159 8.85 7.54 -20.55
C LYS A 159 7.56 8.17 -21.07
N VAL A 160 7.52 8.47 -22.36
CA VAL A 160 6.33 8.98 -23.03
C VAL A 160 6.10 8.18 -24.31
N GLY A 161 4.90 7.63 -24.49
CA GLY A 161 4.61 6.81 -25.65
C GLY A 161 3.35 5.97 -25.50
N LYS A 162 3.33 4.81 -26.16
CA LYS A 162 2.17 3.94 -26.24
C LYS A 162 2.04 3.01 -25.03
N GLY A 163 0.84 2.95 -24.47
CA GLY A 163 0.40 1.88 -23.59
C GLY A 163 -0.02 0.62 -24.35
N SER A 164 -0.39 -0.42 -23.64
CA SER A 164 -0.88 -1.70 -24.21
C SER A 164 -2.17 -1.55 -25.02
N ASP A 165 -2.96 -0.52 -24.74
CA ASP A 165 -4.20 -0.17 -25.47
C ASP A 165 -3.96 0.72 -26.71
N GLY A 166 -2.70 1.02 -27.03
CA GLY A 166 -2.28 1.86 -28.15
C GLY A 166 -2.47 3.37 -27.95
N LYS A 167 -2.99 3.82 -26.82
CA LYS A 167 -3.09 5.25 -26.50
C LYS A 167 -1.75 5.76 -25.96
N ASN A 168 -1.58 7.09 -25.94
CA ASN A 168 -0.40 7.72 -25.40
C ASN A 168 -0.55 7.97 -23.91
N TYR A 169 0.52 7.64 -23.17
CA TYR A 169 0.69 7.86 -21.75
C TYR A 169 2.09 8.42 -21.47
N TRP A 170 2.26 8.90 -20.26
CA TRP A 170 3.58 9.10 -19.69
C TRP A 170 3.73 8.25 -18.42
N GLU A 171 4.92 7.75 -18.17
CA GLU A 171 5.25 6.93 -17.01
C GLU A 171 6.47 7.49 -16.30
N PRO A 172 6.40 7.80 -14.99
CA PRO A 172 7.55 8.23 -14.20
C PRO A 172 8.51 7.07 -13.91
N ALA A 173 9.75 7.39 -13.51
CA ALA A 173 10.67 6.43 -12.93
C ALA A 173 10.05 5.77 -11.69
N ASP A 174 10.52 4.56 -11.39
CA ASP A 174 9.93 3.74 -10.30
C ASP A 174 9.98 4.45 -8.94
N GLU A 175 11.02 5.22 -8.68
CA GLU A 175 11.24 6.01 -7.46
C GLU A 175 10.30 7.22 -7.28
N TRP A 176 9.52 7.58 -8.32
CA TRP A 176 8.58 8.70 -8.30
C TRP A 176 7.13 8.28 -8.55
N LYS A 177 6.91 6.99 -8.81
CA LYS A 177 5.56 6.47 -9.12
C LYS A 177 4.56 6.73 -8.00
N GLY A 178 4.99 6.52 -6.77
CA GLY A 178 4.17 6.77 -5.58
C GLY A 178 3.87 8.25 -5.39
N ASP A 179 4.89 9.11 -5.48
CA ASP A 179 4.73 10.57 -5.35
C ASP A 179 3.67 11.10 -6.33
N PHE A 180 3.78 10.72 -7.62
CA PHE A 180 2.82 11.13 -8.62
C PHE A 180 1.43 10.52 -8.41
N ALA A 181 1.35 9.24 -8.04
CA ALA A 181 0.08 8.57 -7.76
C ALA A 181 -0.69 9.27 -6.63
N ARG A 182 -0.01 9.57 -5.50
CA ARG A 182 -0.59 10.32 -4.37
C ARG A 182 -0.97 11.76 -4.76
N GLY A 183 -0.20 12.39 -5.63
CA GLY A 183 -0.52 13.70 -6.21
C GLY A 183 -1.79 13.65 -7.09
N TYR A 184 -1.95 12.63 -7.92
CA TYR A 184 -3.12 12.44 -8.78
C TYR A 184 -4.39 12.11 -7.96
N MET A 185 -4.26 11.32 -6.90
CA MET A 185 -5.35 11.04 -5.97
C MET A 185 -5.80 12.29 -5.22
N TYR A 186 -4.84 13.14 -4.80
CA TYR A 186 -5.12 14.44 -4.22
C TYR A 186 -5.90 15.31 -5.20
N MET A 187 -5.43 15.47 -6.44
CA MET A 187 -6.09 16.29 -7.46
C MET A 187 -7.51 15.81 -7.76
N ALA A 188 -7.70 14.48 -7.90
CA ALA A 188 -9.01 13.88 -8.14
C ALA A 188 -9.97 14.01 -6.93
N THR A 189 -9.44 14.25 -5.74
CA THR A 189 -10.22 14.48 -4.53
C THR A 189 -10.50 15.96 -4.32
N CYS A 190 -9.46 16.80 -4.32
CA CYS A 190 -9.54 18.22 -4.05
C CYS A 190 -10.35 18.98 -5.10
N TYR A 191 -10.32 18.51 -6.34
CA TYR A 191 -10.94 19.19 -7.49
C TYR A 191 -12.02 18.34 -8.18
N LYS A 192 -12.70 17.48 -7.42
CA LYS A 192 -13.76 16.57 -7.91
C LYS A 192 -14.90 17.28 -8.67
N ASP A 193 -15.12 18.55 -8.37
CA ASP A 193 -16.20 19.37 -8.94
C ASP A 193 -15.83 19.99 -10.31
N LEU A 194 -14.59 19.84 -10.78
CA LEU A 194 -14.18 20.34 -12.09
C LEU A 194 -14.81 19.52 -13.23
N LYS A 195 -15.13 20.22 -14.32
CA LYS A 195 -15.58 19.57 -15.54
C LYS A 195 -14.37 19.06 -16.32
N TRP A 196 -14.16 17.76 -16.29
CA TRP A 196 -13.05 17.11 -16.98
C TRP A 196 -13.29 17.01 -18.48
N THR A 197 -12.25 17.22 -19.30
CA THR A 197 -12.31 17.23 -20.76
C THR A 197 -11.06 16.58 -21.40
N GLY A 198 -11.15 16.32 -22.71
CA GLY A 198 -10.01 15.88 -23.54
C GLY A 198 -9.34 14.60 -23.04
N ALA A 199 -8.01 14.58 -23.02
CA ALA A 199 -7.22 13.42 -22.63
C ALA A 199 -7.42 13.04 -21.15
N GLY A 200 -7.87 13.96 -20.30
CA GLY A 200 -8.20 13.69 -18.90
C GLY A 200 -9.26 12.60 -18.74
N LEU A 201 -10.23 12.51 -19.64
CA LEU A 201 -11.28 11.49 -19.59
C LEU A 201 -10.78 10.05 -19.78
N GLN A 202 -9.50 9.85 -20.13
CA GLN A 202 -8.92 8.51 -20.15
C GLN A 202 -8.71 7.95 -18.74
N ILE A 203 -8.44 8.80 -17.76
CA ILE A 203 -8.21 8.41 -16.35
C ILE A 203 -9.24 8.97 -15.37
N LEU A 204 -10.06 9.91 -15.82
CA LEU A 204 -11.07 10.60 -15.01
C LEU A 204 -12.47 10.33 -15.55
N GLN A 205 -13.44 10.46 -14.67
CA GLN A 205 -14.86 10.52 -14.99
C GLN A 205 -15.52 11.67 -14.22
N GLN A 206 -16.65 12.15 -14.70
CA GLN A 206 -17.42 13.16 -14.01
C GLN A 206 -18.03 12.60 -12.72
N GLY A 207 -18.23 13.47 -11.75
CA GLY A 207 -18.88 13.16 -10.47
C GLY A 207 -17.94 13.01 -9.30
N ASP A 208 -18.53 13.09 -8.12
CA ASP A 208 -17.83 13.19 -6.85
C ASP A 208 -17.04 11.93 -6.51
N TYR A 209 -17.51 10.77 -6.99
CA TYR A 209 -16.93 9.48 -6.71
C TYR A 209 -17.20 8.49 -7.88
N PRO A 210 -16.22 7.68 -8.24
CA PRO A 210 -14.84 7.64 -7.74
C PRO A 210 -13.92 8.74 -8.29
N THR A 211 -14.35 9.55 -9.26
CA THR A 211 -13.65 10.60 -10.01
C THR A 211 -12.52 10.06 -10.90
N LEU A 212 -11.73 9.10 -10.41
CA LEU A 212 -10.77 8.33 -11.21
C LEU A 212 -11.48 7.14 -11.89
N GLN A 213 -11.07 6.80 -13.11
CA GLN A 213 -11.45 5.54 -13.76
C GLN A 213 -10.88 4.35 -12.96
N LYS A 214 -11.58 3.20 -12.97
CA LYS A 214 -11.21 2.02 -12.19
C LYS A 214 -9.74 1.60 -12.44
N TRP A 215 -9.37 1.39 -13.69
CA TRP A 215 -8.02 0.97 -14.04
C TRP A 215 -6.94 1.96 -13.58
N ALA A 216 -7.27 3.27 -13.53
CA ALA A 216 -6.33 4.31 -13.13
C ALA A 216 -6.09 4.29 -11.62
N TYR A 217 -7.15 4.24 -10.79
CA TYR A 217 -6.94 4.17 -9.35
C TYR A 217 -6.31 2.84 -8.93
N GLU A 218 -6.64 1.72 -9.57
CA GLU A 218 -5.98 0.42 -9.29
C GLU A 218 -4.46 0.49 -9.60
N LEU A 219 -4.09 1.09 -10.73
CA LEU A 219 -2.69 1.31 -11.09
C LEU A 219 -1.99 2.22 -10.09
N PHE A 220 -2.61 3.35 -9.73
CA PHE A 220 -2.03 4.33 -8.81
C PHE A 220 -1.88 3.76 -7.40
N ILE A 221 -2.84 2.99 -6.91
CA ILE A 221 -2.73 2.24 -5.66
C ILE A 221 -1.53 1.30 -5.72
N SER A 222 -1.39 0.53 -6.80
CA SER A 222 -0.27 -0.42 -6.95
C SER A 222 1.09 0.29 -6.93
N TRP A 223 1.20 1.45 -7.55
CA TRP A 223 2.41 2.26 -7.56
C TRP A 223 2.70 2.88 -6.20
N ALA A 224 1.69 3.47 -5.56
CA ALA A 224 1.85 4.09 -4.25
C ALA A 224 2.18 3.07 -3.14
N LYS A 225 1.76 1.81 -3.28
CA LYS A 225 2.15 0.71 -2.38
C LYS A 225 3.60 0.27 -2.59
N ALA A 226 4.06 0.27 -3.85
CA ALA A 226 5.44 -0.11 -4.19
C ALA A 226 6.44 0.99 -3.86
N ASP A 227 6.04 2.25 -3.96
CA ASP A 227 6.83 3.44 -3.69
C ASP A 227 6.14 4.26 -2.58
N LYS A 228 6.45 3.89 -1.33
CA LYS A 228 5.92 4.55 -0.12
C LYS A 228 6.47 5.97 0.04
N PRO A 229 5.78 6.86 0.79
CA PRO A 229 6.28 8.21 1.04
C PRO A 229 7.69 8.21 1.60
N THR A 230 8.60 8.87 0.91
CA THR A 230 9.97 9.10 1.36
C THR A 230 10.04 10.32 2.28
N GLN A 231 11.13 10.47 3.02
CA GLN A 231 11.35 11.68 3.82
C GLN A 231 11.33 12.96 2.96
N LEU A 232 11.73 12.88 1.71
CA LEU A 232 11.69 13.98 0.77
C LEU A 232 10.25 14.42 0.46
N GLU A 233 9.36 13.45 0.19
CA GLU A 233 7.94 13.73 -0.06
C GLU A 233 7.23 14.25 1.19
N ILE A 234 7.51 13.68 2.37
CA ILE A 234 6.98 14.15 3.65
C ILE A 234 7.42 15.60 3.92
N THR A 235 8.69 15.91 3.70
CA THR A 235 9.23 17.28 3.87
C THR A 235 8.56 18.25 2.90
N ARG A 236 8.34 17.82 1.65
CA ARG A 236 7.59 18.60 0.67
C ARG A 236 6.15 18.86 1.11
N ASN A 237 5.44 17.84 1.58
CA ASN A 237 4.07 17.96 2.08
C ASN A 237 3.99 18.98 3.22
N ASN A 238 4.93 18.94 4.15
CA ASN A 238 5.05 19.89 5.25
C ASN A 238 5.33 21.31 4.78
N ALA A 239 6.21 21.49 3.79
CA ALA A 239 6.56 22.79 3.24
C ALA A 239 5.39 23.41 2.44
N VAL A 240 4.69 22.60 1.63
CA VAL A 240 3.50 23.03 0.90
C VAL A 240 2.40 23.42 1.88
N SER A 241 2.18 22.64 2.94
CA SER A 241 1.18 22.93 3.96
C SER A 241 1.42 24.27 4.67
N LYS A 242 2.67 24.64 4.94
CA LYS A 242 3.02 25.95 5.50
C LYS A 242 2.66 27.11 4.56
N ILE A 243 2.67 26.87 3.26
CA ILE A 243 2.35 27.89 2.24
C ILE A 243 0.85 27.94 1.97
N GLN A 244 0.22 26.77 1.74
CA GLN A 244 -1.16 26.67 1.27
C GLN A 244 -2.20 26.45 2.36
N GLY A 245 -1.79 26.02 3.56
CA GLY A 245 -2.67 25.74 4.69
C GLY A 245 -3.33 24.37 4.65
N ASN A 246 -3.28 23.68 3.52
CA ASN A 246 -3.77 22.31 3.37
C ASN A 246 -2.62 21.31 3.20
N ARG A 247 -2.90 20.02 3.41
CA ARG A 247 -1.94 18.90 3.28
C ARG A 247 -2.41 17.93 2.22
N ASN A 248 -1.50 17.11 1.67
CA ASN A 248 -1.89 15.93 0.91
C ASN A 248 -2.11 14.74 1.86
N PRO A 249 -3.37 14.33 2.13
CA PRO A 249 -3.66 13.27 3.08
C PRO A 249 -3.17 11.89 2.62
N TYR A 250 -2.96 11.69 1.32
CA TYR A 250 -2.44 10.43 0.77
C TYR A 250 -0.93 10.27 1.00
N VAL A 251 -0.23 11.37 1.33
CA VAL A 251 1.15 11.36 1.84
C VAL A 251 1.14 11.11 3.35
N ASP A 252 0.26 11.79 4.08
CA ASP A 252 0.17 11.64 5.53
C ASP A 252 -0.29 10.23 5.95
N PHE A 253 -1.25 9.68 5.24
CA PHE A 253 -1.77 8.31 5.45
C PHE A 253 -1.59 7.48 4.17
N PRO A 254 -0.46 6.77 4.01
CA PRO A 254 -0.14 6.03 2.78
C PRO A 254 -1.15 4.96 2.39
N ASN A 255 -1.96 4.49 3.34
CA ASN A 255 -3.02 3.52 3.11
C ASN A 255 -4.43 4.13 2.93
N LEU A 256 -4.60 5.45 3.04
CA LEU A 256 -5.90 6.12 2.88
C LEU A 256 -6.57 5.77 1.54
N MET A 257 -5.78 5.62 0.48
CA MET A 257 -6.26 5.27 -0.85
C MET A 257 -7.00 3.92 -0.89
N GLU A 258 -6.60 2.97 -0.03
CA GLU A 258 -7.26 1.66 0.08
C GLU A 258 -8.68 1.80 0.66
N TYR A 259 -8.88 2.73 1.59
CA TYR A 259 -10.18 3.01 2.18
C TYR A 259 -11.08 3.86 1.27
N VAL A 260 -10.48 4.59 0.31
CA VAL A 260 -11.23 5.42 -0.64
C VAL A 260 -11.60 4.64 -1.91
N TRP A 261 -10.67 3.89 -2.51
CA TRP A 261 -10.85 3.23 -3.80
C TRP A 261 -10.44 1.76 -3.85
N GLY A 262 -9.67 1.31 -2.85
CA GLY A 262 -9.05 -0.01 -2.87
C GLY A 262 -9.81 -1.04 -2.03
N ASP A 263 -9.05 -2.00 -1.56
CA ASP A 263 -9.57 -3.19 -0.89
C ASP A 263 -10.18 -2.91 0.50
N SER A 264 -9.91 -1.75 1.10
CA SER A 264 -10.45 -1.37 2.41
C SER A 264 -11.69 -0.46 2.33
N ILE A 265 -12.33 -0.36 1.16
CA ILE A 265 -13.45 0.55 0.88
C ILE A 265 -14.64 0.37 1.83
N ASP A 266 -14.85 -0.84 2.34
CA ASP A 266 -15.95 -1.18 3.25
C ASP A 266 -15.60 -0.99 4.73
N TYR A 267 -14.34 -0.67 5.04
CA TYR A 267 -13.87 -0.46 6.41
C TYR A 267 -13.87 1.02 6.78
N ALA A 268 -14.23 1.29 8.03
CA ALA A 268 -14.18 2.64 8.59
C ALA A 268 -12.73 3.09 8.79
N PHE A 269 -12.38 4.26 8.27
CA PHE A 269 -11.07 4.86 8.48
C PHE A 269 -10.96 5.46 9.88
N ASP A 270 -9.83 5.29 10.54
CA ASP A 270 -9.51 5.94 11.81
C ASP A 270 -8.11 6.56 11.73
N PRO A 271 -8.00 7.90 11.63
CA PRO A 271 -6.72 8.58 11.47
C PRO A 271 -5.78 8.41 12.66
N ALA A 272 -6.32 8.16 13.86
CA ALA A 272 -5.52 7.93 15.06
C ALA A 272 -4.88 6.52 15.09
N HIS A 273 -5.34 5.61 14.22
CA HIS A 273 -5.03 4.19 14.31
C HIS A 273 -4.70 3.56 12.96
N THR A 274 -4.23 4.34 12.02
CA THR A 274 -3.78 3.88 10.72
C THR A 274 -2.31 4.25 10.50
N GLU A 275 -1.67 3.62 9.50
CA GLU A 275 -0.29 3.97 9.12
C GLU A 275 -0.24 5.46 8.77
N CYS A 276 0.62 6.21 9.47
CA CYS A 276 0.85 7.62 9.26
C CYS A 276 2.33 7.88 8.97
N SER A 277 2.64 8.73 8.00
CA SER A 277 4.01 9.08 7.62
C SER A 277 4.73 9.92 8.66
N GLU A 278 3.99 10.63 9.49
CA GLU A 278 4.46 11.40 10.65
C GLU A 278 3.63 11.01 11.88
N ASN A 279 4.14 11.31 13.08
CA ASN A 279 3.37 11.06 14.30
C ASN A 279 2.13 11.96 14.36
N TYR A 280 0.98 11.36 14.12
CA TYR A 280 -0.31 11.99 14.39
C TYR A 280 -0.69 11.69 15.85
N SER A 281 -0.63 12.68 16.70
CA SER A 281 -1.08 12.56 18.09
C SER A 281 -2.59 12.70 18.20
N GLY A 282 -3.29 11.61 17.91
CA GLY A 282 -4.67 11.41 18.33
C GLY A 282 -4.65 10.43 19.50
N SER A 283 -5.37 10.72 20.55
CA SER A 283 -5.38 9.91 21.77
C SER A 283 -5.97 8.54 21.53
N ASP A 284 -5.23 7.53 21.95
CA ASP A 284 -5.60 6.17 22.36
C ASP A 284 -6.03 5.11 21.34
N THR A 285 -5.16 4.07 21.27
CA THR A 285 -5.28 2.67 20.83
C THR A 285 -5.83 2.32 19.44
N PRO A 286 -5.12 1.45 18.69
CA PRO A 286 -5.38 1.18 17.27
C PRO A 286 -6.72 0.49 17.01
N ILE A 287 -7.55 1.07 16.12
CA ILE A 287 -8.68 0.38 15.49
C ILE A 287 -8.61 0.62 13.97
N GLY A 288 -7.54 0.19 13.38
CA GLY A 288 -7.48 -0.13 11.95
C GLY A 288 -7.11 -1.59 11.82
N PRO A 289 -7.63 -2.33 10.84
CA PRO A 289 -7.23 -3.71 10.66
C PRO A 289 -5.79 -3.75 10.19
N SER A 290 -4.83 -3.90 11.11
CA SER A 290 -3.45 -4.23 10.75
C SER A 290 -3.42 -5.65 10.21
N GLU A 291 -2.75 -5.82 9.08
CA GLU A 291 -2.43 -7.16 8.60
C GLU A 291 -1.50 -7.84 9.62
N GLU A 292 -1.89 -9.02 10.08
CA GLU A 292 -1.07 -9.84 10.96
C GLU A 292 -0.73 -11.18 10.31
N THR A 293 0.35 -11.79 10.73
CA THR A 293 0.70 -13.15 10.31
C THR A 293 -0.25 -14.13 11.00
N ILE A 294 -1.06 -14.83 10.21
CA ILE A 294 -1.94 -15.93 10.68
C ILE A 294 -1.11 -17.18 10.85
N LYS A 295 -0.29 -17.50 9.84
CA LYS A 295 0.56 -18.68 9.84
C LYS A 295 1.79 -18.45 8.96
N GLU A 296 2.91 -19.03 9.40
CA GLU A 296 4.17 -19.05 8.67
C GLU A 296 4.76 -20.46 8.70
N TYR A 297 5.24 -20.93 7.55
CA TYR A 297 5.90 -22.21 7.37
C TYR A 297 7.19 -22.00 6.58
N VAL A 298 8.32 -22.19 7.23
CA VAL A 298 9.64 -21.94 6.60
C VAL A 298 10.11 -23.15 5.77
N PHE A 299 9.78 -24.36 6.19
CA PHE A 299 10.11 -25.66 5.58
C PHE A 299 11.61 -26.00 5.48
N THR A 300 12.49 -25.16 5.98
CA THR A 300 13.93 -25.45 6.06
C THR A 300 14.35 -26.00 7.42
N GLN A 301 13.42 -26.07 8.39
CA GLN A 301 13.65 -26.53 9.76
C GLN A 301 12.75 -27.71 10.13
N ASP A 302 11.51 -27.70 9.64
CA ASP A 302 10.52 -28.74 9.90
C ASP A 302 9.56 -28.92 8.71
N ASP A 303 8.69 -29.93 8.76
CA ASP A 303 7.71 -30.23 7.72
C ASP A 303 6.45 -29.36 7.80
N GLY A 304 6.32 -28.51 8.82
CA GLY A 304 5.16 -27.67 9.07
C GLY A 304 3.88 -28.48 9.38
N GLY A 305 3.99 -29.77 9.65
CA GLY A 305 2.85 -30.67 9.82
C GLY A 305 2.12 -31.01 8.49
N PHE A 306 2.76 -30.73 7.36
CA PHE A 306 2.21 -31.10 6.05
C PHE A 306 2.24 -32.60 5.83
N THR A 307 1.22 -33.11 5.15
CA THR A 307 1.08 -34.53 4.79
C THR A 307 1.05 -34.69 3.28
N THR A 308 1.36 -35.91 2.81
CA THR A 308 1.36 -36.21 1.39
C THR A 308 0.25 -37.21 1.04
N GLU A 309 -0.51 -36.90 -0.01
CA GLU A 309 -1.50 -37.75 -0.62
C GLU A 309 -1.03 -38.11 -2.02
N THR A 310 -0.90 -39.38 -2.31
CA THR A 310 -0.40 -39.90 -3.62
C THR A 310 -1.48 -40.65 -4.35
N THR A 311 -1.83 -40.17 -5.54
CA THR A 311 -2.78 -40.83 -6.44
C THR A 311 -2.03 -41.77 -7.37
N THR A 312 -0.89 -41.34 -7.92
CA THR A 312 -0.07 -42.12 -8.85
C THR A 312 1.42 -41.94 -8.54
N CYS A 313 2.12 -43.02 -8.30
CA CYS A 313 3.57 -43.03 -8.11
C CYS A 313 4.09 -44.46 -8.31
N PRO A 314 5.29 -44.69 -8.87
CA PRO A 314 5.92 -45.98 -8.90
C PRO A 314 6.06 -46.61 -7.51
N GLU A 315 5.93 -47.93 -7.43
CA GLU A 315 6.01 -48.66 -6.16
C GLU A 315 7.31 -48.35 -5.40
N GLY A 316 7.21 -48.10 -4.10
CA GLY A 316 8.32 -47.80 -3.23
C GLY A 316 8.95 -46.44 -3.46
N LYS A 317 8.33 -45.56 -4.26
CA LYS A 317 8.77 -44.17 -4.50
C LYS A 317 7.85 -43.17 -3.80
N THR A 318 8.35 -41.94 -3.62
CA THR A 318 7.62 -40.83 -3.02
C THR A 318 7.88 -39.59 -3.83
N ILE A 319 6.84 -38.88 -4.25
CA ILE A 319 6.92 -37.66 -5.05
C ILE A 319 7.38 -36.47 -4.18
N TRP A 320 6.65 -36.18 -3.11
CA TRP A 320 6.98 -35.08 -2.21
C TRP A 320 7.96 -35.49 -1.11
N LYS A 321 9.05 -34.77 -0.96
CA LYS A 321 10.07 -35.01 0.06
C LYS A 321 10.51 -33.68 0.68
N LEU A 322 10.58 -33.62 2.00
CA LEU A 322 11.21 -32.47 2.68
C LEU A 322 12.73 -32.58 2.55
N LYS A 323 13.35 -31.44 2.16
CA LYS A 323 14.81 -31.27 2.11
C LYS A 323 15.17 -29.95 2.77
N ASN A 324 15.92 -30.00 3.86
CA ASN A 324 16.19 -28.85 4.74
C ASN A 324 16.70 -27.59 4.02
N GLU A 325 17.40 -27.72 2.91
CA GLU A 325 17.90 -26.54 2.15
C GLU A 325 16.88 -25.99 1.16
N TYR A 326 15.94 -26.83 0.68
CA TYR A 326 15.06 -26.51 -0.44
C TYR A 326 13.58 -26.48 -0.06
N GLY A 327 13.24 -26.85 1.18
CA GLY A 327 11.87 -26.99 1.61
C GLY A 327 11.22 -28.28 1.08
N TRP A 328 9.93 -28.25 0.74
CA TRP A 328 9.25 -29.36 0.12
C TRP A 328 9.59 -29.45 -1.36
N VAL A 329 10.04 -30.62 -1.79
CA VAL A 329 10.47 -30.91 -3.16
C VAL A 329 9.59 -31.98 -3.76
N GLY A 330 8.82 -31.64 -4.80
CA GLY A 330 7.99 -32.56 -5.58
C GLY A 330 8.65 -32.94 -6.91
N SER A 331 8.78 -34.24 -7.20
CA SER A 331 9.29 -34.73 -8.48
C SER A 331 8.89 -36.18 -8.71
N SER A 332 8.52 -36.52 -9.95
CA SER A 332 8.33 -37.92 -10.39
C SER A 332 9.48 -38.44 -11.26
N TYR A 333 10.66 -37.78 -11.18
CA TYR A 333 11.88 -38.30 -11.79
C TYR A 333 12.61 -39.25 -10.82
N PHE A 334 12.67 -40.54 -11.16
CA PHE A 334 13.28 -41.61 -10.35
C PHE A 334 14.41 -42.34 -11.11
N GLY A 335 15.26 -41.57 -11.84
CA GLY A 335 16.25 -42.13 -12.77
C GLY A 335 15.75 -42.08 -14.21
N SER A 336 14.46 -42.03 -14.40
CA SER A 336 13.73 -41.71 -15.64
C SER A 336 12.45 -40.99 -15.26
N MET A 337 11.84 -40.29 -16.22
CA MET A 337 10.55 -39.62 -16.03
C MET A 337 9.45 -40.66 -15.86
N GLN A 338 8.59 -40.49 -14.88
CA GLN A 338 7.52 -41.41 -14.52
C GLN A 338 6.19 -40.69 -14.40
N GLU A 339 5.09 -41.43 -14.55
CA GLU A 339 3.78 -40.92 -14.16
C GLU A 339 3.77 -40.60 -12.67
N GLY A 340 3.24 -39.45 -12.34
CA GLY A 340 3.17 -39.00 -10.97
C GLY A 340 2.00 -38.03 -10.74
N ASP A 341 1.23 -38.30 -9.68
CA ASP A 341 0.15 -37.44 -9.21
C ASP A 341 0.15 -37.48 -7.69
N ALA A 342 0.47 -36.37 -7.04
CA ALA A 342 0.53 -36.26 -5.58
C ALA A 342 0.27 -34.88 -5.07
N ARG A 343 -0.37 -34.79 -3.93
CA ARG A 343 -0.68 -33.56 -3.21
C ARG A 343 0.13 -33.44 -1.93
N LEU A 344 0.61 -32.25 -1.66
CA LEU A 344 1.19 -31.84 -0.40
C LEU A 344 0.15 -30.96 0.31
N VAL A 345 -0.36 -31.44 1.44
CA VAL A 345 -1.54 -30.90 2.13
C VAL A 345 -1.15 -30.29 3.46
N SER A 346 -1.53 -29.04 3.70
CA SER A 346 -1.30 -28.35 4.97
C SER A 346 -2.15 -28.92 6.11
N PRO A 347 -1.75 -28.70 7.37
CA PRO A 347 -2.70 -28.74 8.48
C PRO A 347 -3.88 -27.80 8.22
N GLU A 348 -4.97 -27.98 8.97
CA GLU A 348 -6.11 -27.06 8.96
C GLU A 348 -5.66 -25.69 9.46
N ILE A 349 -6.02 -24.63 8.72
CA ILE A 349 -5.74 -23.23 9.04
C ILE A 349 -7.06 -22.55 9.32
N ASP A 350 -7.18 -21.99 10.53
CA ASP A 350 -8.40 -21.31 10.97
C ASP A 350 -8.35 -19.82 10.59
N LEU A 351 -9.25 -19.42 9.69
CA LEU A 351 -9.42 -18.04 9.24
C LEU A 351 -10.67 -17.38 9.83
N SER A 352 -11.33 -17.99 10.81
CA SER A 352 -12.63 -17.57 11.35
C SER A 352 -12.64 -16.15 11.94
N GLY A 353 -11.48 -15.63 12.35
CA GLY A 353 -11.33 -14.28 12.89
C GLY A 353 -10.99 -13.20 11.87
N TYR A 354 -10.90 -13.53 10.58
CA TYR A 354 -10.35 -12.64 9.57
C TYR A 354 -11.39 -12.25 8.51
N ALA A 355 -11.31 -10.99 8.06
CA ALA A 355 -12.14 -10.43 7.00
C ALA A 355 -11.43 -10.41 5.65
N LYS A 356 -10.11 -10.32 5.67
CA LYS A 356 -9.24 -10.45 4.49
C LYS A 356 -8.12 -11.42 4.80
N VAL A 357 -7.75 -12.19 3.81
CA VAL A 357 -6.64 -13.15 3.91
C VAL A 357 -5.84 -13.14 2.62
N THR A 358 -4.53 -13.16 2.76
CA THR A 358 -3.57 -13.22 1.66
C THR A 358 -2.57 -14.33 1.92
N MET A 359 -2.20 -15.06 0.89
CA MET A 359 -1.17 -16.08 0.93
C MET A 359 -0.02 -15.70 0.00
N SER A 360 1.20 -15.99 0.41
CA SER A 360 2.38 -15.93 -0.47
C SER A 360 3.37 -17.03 -0.10
N PHE A 361 4.17 -17.47 -1.07
CA PHE A 361 5.23 -18.47 -0.86
C PHE A 361 6.37 -18.26 -1.85
N GLU A 362 7.52 -18.85 -1.55
CA GLU A 362 8.64 -18.90 -2.48
C GLU A 362 8.69 -20.26 -3.16
N HIS A 363 8.94 -20.26 -4.46
CA HIS A 363 9.06 -21.49 -5.21
C HIS A 363 10.08 -21.42 -6.35
N ALA A 364 10.64 -22.57 -6.68
CA ALA A 364 11.48 -22.79 -7.86
C ALA A 364 10.95 -23.99 -8.65
N ALA A 365 11.11 -23.96 -9.97
CA ALA A 365 10.82 -25.08 -10.83
C ALA A 365 11.94 -25.27 -11.86
N ASN A 366 12.34 -26.52 -12.07
CA ASN A 366 13.37 -26.86 -13.04
C ASN A 366 13.11 -28.22 -13.69
N LYS A 367 13.82 -28.51 -14.79
CA LYS A 367 13.70 -29.78 -15.54
C LYS A 367 12.30 -30.00 -16.13
N MET A 368 11.63 -28.92 -16.53
CA MET A 368 10.26 -28.96 -17.05
C MET A 368 10.13 -29.42 -18.52
N ASN A 369 11.26 -29.57 -19.26
CA ASN A 369 11.27 -29.99 -20.68
C ASN A 369 10.33 -29.18 -21.57
N ASP A 370 10.48 -27.83 -21.52
CA ASP A 370 9.69 -26.86 -22.28
C ASP A 370 8.18 -26.81 -21.93
N VAL A 371 7.74 -27.56 -20.91
CA VAL A 371 6.38 -27.44 -20.35
C VAL A 371 6.34 -26.35 -19.30
N ALA A 372 5.34 -25.47 -19.35
CA ALA A 372 5.21 -24.44 -18.34
C ALA A 372 4.83 -25.03 -16.97
N PRO A 373 5.45 -24.58 -15.85
CA PRO A 373 5.13 -25.08 -14.51
C PRO A 373 3.63 -25.10 -14.18
N LYS A 374 2.90 -24.07 -14.58
CA LYS A 374 1.45 -23.95 -14.38
C LYS A 374 0.61 -25.03 -15.05
N ASP A 375 1.17 -25.75 -16.03
CA ASP A 375 0.46 -26.83 -16.74
C ASP A 375 0.66 -28.20 -16.06
N LYS A 376 1.55 -28.26 -15.05
CA LYS A 376 1.86 -29.48 -14.28
C LYS A 376 1.63 -29.30 -12.77
N PHE A 377 1.64 -28.06 -12.29
CA PHE A 377 1.51 -27.77 -10.88
C PHE A 377 0.33 -26.83 -10.65
N SER A 378 -0.39 -27.05 -9.56
CA SER A 378 -1.46 -26.14 -9.15
C SER A 378 -1.47 -25.95 -7.63
N VAL A 379 -2.08 -24.88 -7.19
CA VAL A 379 -2.39 -24.63 -5.78
C VAL A 379 -3.90 -24.76 -5.62
N GLU A 380 -4.31 -25.57 -4.64
CA GLU A 380 -5.72 -25.84 -4.38
C GLU A 380 -6.06 -25.42 -2.94
N ILE A 381 -7.29 -25.02 -2.69
CA ILE A 381 -7.82 -24.77 -1.35
C ILE A 381 -8.93 -25.78 -1.07
N ARG A 382 -8.82 -26.48 0.04
CA ARG A 382 -9.89 -27.31 0.60
C ARG A 382 -10.63 -26.54 1.67
N CYS A 383 -11.93 -26.45 1.52
CA CYS A 383 -12.81 -25.74 2.44
C CYS A 383 -14.20 -26.39 2.41
N ASP A 384 -14.79 -26.65 3.58
CA ASP A 384 -16.15 -27.19 3.70
C ASP A 384 -16.40 -28.46 2.86
N GLY A 385 -15.39 -29.34 2.77
CA GLY A 385 -15.43 -30.58 1.98
C GLY A 385 -15.28 -30.42 0.47
N ASN A 386 -15.09 -29.19 -0.03
CA ASN A 386 -14.85 -28.88 -1.43
C ASN A 386 -13.38 -28.56 -1.67
N THR A 387 -12.91 -28.83 -2.90
CA THR A 387 -11.58 -28.42 -3.37
C THR A 387 -11.73 -27.45 -4.53
N SER A 388 -11.08 -26.30 -4.43
CA SER A 388 -11.06 -25.25 -5.47
C SER A 388 -9.62 -24.98 -5.89
N ILE A 389 -9.36 -24.91 -7.19
CA ILE A 389 -8.05 -24.58 -7.74
C ILE A 389 -7.93 -23.05 -7.78
N ILE A 390 -6.82 -22.53 -7.27
CA ILE A 390 -6.46 -21.12 -7.39
C ILE A 390 -6.16 -20.78 -8.86
N ASP A 391 -6.72 -19.69 -9.35
CA ASP A 391 -6.42 -19.22 -10.70
C ASP A 391 -4.90 -19.05 -10.89
N SER A 392 -4.37 -19.79 -11.86
CA SER A 392 -2.93 -19.76 -12.18
C SER A 392 -2.43 -18.38 -12.58
N GLY A 393 -3.30 -17.48 -13.03
CA GLY A 393 -2.98 -16.08 -13.34
C GLY A 393 -2.67 -15.23 -12.12
N LEU A 394 -3.08 -15.65 -10.92
CA LEU A 394 -2.76 -14.99 -9.65
C LEU A 394 -1.37 -15.36 -9.12
N ILE A 395 -0.76 -16.41 -9.66
CA ILE A 395 0.52 -16.95 -9.19
C ILE A 395 1.64 -16.54 -10.15
N LYS A 396 2.71 -15.92 -9.62
CA LYS A 396 3.92 -15.61 -10.37
C LYS A 396 4.78 -16.86 -10.50
N TRP A 397 4.51 -17.68 -11.50
CA TRP A 397 5.21 -18.94 -11.74
C TRP A 397 6.68 -18.76 -12.10
N PRO A 398 7.60 -19.65 -11.62
CA PRO A 398 8.97 -19.72 -12.10
C PRO A 398 9.02 -20.16 -13.56
N LYS A 399 10.12 -19.90 -14.24
CA LYS A 399 10.28 -20.24 -15.69
C LYS A 399 10.37 -21.74 -15.98
N GLY A 400 10.60 -22.57 -14.99
CA GLY A 400 10.77 -24.03 -15.19
C GLY A 400 12.18 -24.48 -15.65
N THR A 401 13.14 -23.57 -15.70
CA THR A 401 14.50 -23.79 -16.22
C THR A 401 15.60 -23.40 -15.23
N SER A 402 15.27 -23.05 -13.99
CA SER A 402 16.22 -22.55 -12.99
C SER A 402 15.83 -22.97 -11.60
N TRP A 403 16.82 -23.15 -10.72
CA TRP A 403 16.66 -23.34 -9.28
C TRP A 403 16.54 -22.02 -8.51
N THR A 404 16.38 -20.90 -9.23
CA THR A 404 16.16 -19.59 -8.60
C THR A 404 14.75 -19.53 -8.04
N TYR A 405 14.63 -19.26 -6.73
CA TYR A 405 13.35 -19.06 -6.08
C TYR A 405 12.76 -17.70 -6.48
N ASN A 406 11.48 -17.73 -6.78
CA ASN A 406 10.67 -16.53 -7.02
C ASN A 406 9.54 -16.51 -6.00
N GLY A 407 9.16 -15.32 -5.55
CA GLY A 407 7.94 -15.16 -4.77
C GLY A 407 6.70 -15.40 -5.65
N SER A 408 5.71 -16.11 -5.12
CA SER A 408 4.43 -16.38 -5.81
C SER A 408 3.63 -15.11 -6.12
N GLY A 409 3.97 -13.99 -5.48
CA GLY A 409 3.09 -12.83 -5.34
C GLY A 409 2.05 -13.03 -4.25
N ASP A 410 1.31 -11.97 -3.95
CA ASP A 410 0.22 -12.01 -2.97
C ASP A 410 -1.03 -12.60 -3.63
N ILE A 411 -1.46 -13.74 -3.14
CA ILE A 411 -2.62 -14.51 -3.63
C ILE A 411 -3.79 -14.25 -2.69
N PRO A 412 -4.87 -13.58 -3.13
CA PRO A 412 -6.01 -13.31 -2.28
C PRO A 412 -6.79 -14.58 -1.96
N LEU A 413 -7.11 -14.78 -0.68
CA LEU A 413 -7.95 -15.87 -0.16
C LEU A 413 -9.23 -15.32 0.51
N ASN A 414 -9.73 -14.16 0.06
CA ASN A 414 -10.85 -13.46 0.69
C ASN A 414 -12.15 -14.28 0.70
N ASP A 415 -12.38 -15.15 -0.30
CA ASP A 415 -13.55 -16.04 -0.39
C ASP A 415 -13.57 -17.11 0.72
N TYR A 416 -12.43 -17.28 1.38
CA TYR A 416 -12.25 -18.21 2.49
C TYR A 416 -12.15 -17.53 3.85
N ALA A 417 -12.23 -16.20 3.89
CA ALA A 417 -12.26 -15.47 5.14
C ALA A 417 -13.45 -15.92 6.02
N GLY A 418 -13.22 -16.07 7.31
CA GLY A 418 -14.22 -16.60 8.22
C GLY A 418 -14.35 -18.12 8.27
N LYS A 419 -13.54 -18.86 7.51
CA LYS A 419 -13.63 -20.33 7.38
C LYS A 419 -12.36 -21.02 7.86
N LYS A 420 -12.39 -22.35 7.85
CA LYS A 420 -11.22 -23.21 8.03
C LYS A 420 -10.83 -23.82 6.69
N ILE A 421 -9.55 -23.78 6.37
CA ILE A 421 -9.04 -24.24 5.08
C ILE A 421 -7.83 -25.18 5.23
N GLN A 422 -7.55 -25.91 4.16
CA GLN A 422 -6.23 -26.48 3.92
C GLN A 422 -5.69 -25.97 2.59
N ILE A 423 -4.40 -25.67 2.56
CA ILE A 423 -3.67 -25.31 1.34
C ILE A 423 -3.07 -26.59 0.79
N VAL A 424 -3.21 -26.79 -0.52
CA VAL A 424 -2.74 -28.00 -1.20
C VAL A 424 -1.86 -27.59 -2.37
N PHE A 425 -0.64 -28.10 -2.41
CA PHE A 425 0.23 -28.00 -3.57
C PHE A 425 0.14 -29.33 -4.35
N HIS A 426 -0.44 -29.27 -5.54
CA HIS A 426 -0.68 -30.42 -6.36
C HIS A 426 0.36 -30.53 -7.47
N TYR A 427 1.09 -31.62 -7.48
CA TYR A 427 2.10 -31.97 -8.46
C TYR A 427 1.56 -33.03 -9.42
N THR A 428 1.74 -32.82 -10.74
CA THR A 428 1.58 -33.85 -11.75
C THR A 428 2.85 -33.95 -12.62
N GLY A 429 3.18 -35.15 -13.04
CA GLY A 429 4.25 -35.46 -13.96
C GLY A 429 3.90 -36.64 -14.84
N ASN A 430 4.61 -36.81 -15.94
CA ASN A 430 4.45 -37.95 -16.85
C ASN A 430 5.78 -38.37 -17.48
N THR A 431 5.76 -39.34 -18.39
CA THR A 431 6.96 -39.83 -19.08
C THR A 431 7.62 -38.84 -20.03
N GLU A 432 6.96 -37.73 -20.35
CA GLU A 432 7.49 -36.67 -21.20
C GLU A 432 8.03 -35.46 -20.36
N SER A 433 7.42 -35.20 -19.20
CA SER A 433 7.82 -34.15 -18.31
C SER A 433 7.57 -34.52 -16.85
N ALA A 434 8.65 -34.71 -16.11
CA ALA A 434 8.68 -35.02 -14.67
C ALA A 434 9.54 -33.98 -13.95
N GLY A 435 9.24 -32.70 -14.18
CA GLY A 435 9.98 -31.56 -13.62
C GLY A 435 9.97 -31.58 -12.09
N THR A 436 10.83 -30.78 -11.52
CA THR A 436 10.93 -30.63 -10.05
C THR A 436 10.34 -29.30 -9.62
N TRP A 437 9.51 -29.33 -8.58
CA TRP A 437 8.93 -28.16 -7.93
C TRP A 437 9.40 -28.08 -6.48
N GLU A 438 9.96 -26.95 -6.09
CA GLU A 438 10.45 -26.66 -4.74
C GLU A 438 9.63 -25.55 -4.12
N ILE A 439 9.24 -25.68 -2.84
CA ILE A 439 8.37 -24.75 -2.13
C ILE A 439 8.92 -24.49 -0.74
N LYS A 440 9.03 -23.22 -0.36
CA LYS A 440 9.40 -22.77 1.00
C LYS A 440 8.76 -21.45 1.33
N ASN A 441 8.93 -20.99 2.57
CA ASN A 441 8.51 -19.69 3.06
C ASN A 441 7.05 -19.36 2.72
N LEU A 442 6.13 -20.26 3.12
CA LEU A 442 4.70 -20.03 2.97
C LEU A 442 4.20 -19.12 4.11
N HIS A 443 3.66 -17.97 3.75
CA HIS A 443 3.07 -17.01 4.67
C HIS A 443 1.58 -16.87 4.40
N ILE A 444 0.77 -16.90 5.45
CA ILE A 444 -0.64 -16.53 5.41
C ILE A 444 -0.80 -15.36 6.35
N LYS A 445 -1.29 -14.26 5.81
CA LYS A 445 -1.55 -13.02 6.52
C LYS A 445 -3.01 -12.67 6.43
N GLY A 446 -3.50 -11.91 7.38
CA GLY A 446 -4.89 -11.49 7.33
C GLY A 446 -5.18 -10.27 8.16
N ILE A 447 -6.28 -9.66 7.81
CA ILE A 447 -6.86 -8.54 8.52
C ILE A 447 -7.99 -9.07 9.37
N LYS A 448 -7.89 -8.91 10.70
CA LYS A 448 -8.95 -9.34 11.62
C LYS A 448 -10.29 -8.72 11.30
N ASN A 449 -11.33 -9.52 11.40
CA ASN A 449 -12.69 -9.03 11.32
C ASN A 449 -13.01 -8.22 12.60
N THR A 450 -12.95 -6.90 12.49
CA THR A 450 -13.28 -6.00 13.60
C THR A 450 -14.79 -6.01 13.93
N ALA A 451 -15.61 -6.65 13.10
CA ALA A 451 -17.06 -6.79 13.31
C ALA A 451 -17.47 -8.04 14.12
N SER A 452 -16.58 -9.00 14.33
CA SER A 452 -16.88 -10.18 15.16
C SER A 452 -16.45 -9.98 16.62
N ILE A 453 -17.13 -9.09 17.33
CA ILE A 453 -17.29 -9.30 18.76
C ILE A 453 -18.34 -10.40 18.87
N SER A 454 -17.90 -11.62 19.17
CA SER A 454 -18.80 -12.71 19.51
C SER A 454 -19.81 -12.19 20.53
N ALA A 455 -21.10 -12.29 20.21
CA ALA A 455 -22.16 -12.05 21.17
C ALA A 455 -21.93 -13.03 22.32
N ALA A 456 -21.43 -12.54 23.45
CA ALA A 456 -21.48 -13.29 24.69
C ALA A 456 -22.95 -13.44 25.02
N THR A 457 -23.52 -14.58 24.70
CA THR A 457 -24.90 -14.94 25.09
C THR A 457 -24.87 -15.12 26.60
N LEU A 458 -25.34 -14.10 27.30
CA LEU A 458 -25.63 -14.23 28.72
C LEU A 458 -26.88 -15.13 28.87
N SER A 459 -26.67 -16.33 29.37
CA SER A 459 -27.70 -17.38 29.44
C SER A 459 -28.69 -17.22 30.63
N ASP A 460 -28.56 -16.16 31.43
CA ASP A 460 -29.55 -15.86 32.49
C ASP A 460 -29.78 -14.36 32.71
N GLY A 461 -30.96 -14.02 33.09
CA GLY A 461 -31.47 -12.65 33.24
C GLY A 461 -30.93 -11.88 34.46
N SER A 462 -29.82 -12.24 35.06
CA SER A 462 -29.29 -11.58 36.26
C SER A 462 -28.35 -10.41 35.87
N PHE A 463 -28.84 -9.20 36.05
CA PHE A 463 -28.08 -7.97 35.85
C PHE A 463 -27.62 -7.36 37.19
N PHE A 464 -26.32 -7.22 37.36
CA PHE A 464 -25.60 -6.27 38.21
C PHE A 464 -25.95 -6.17 39.71
N ASN A 465 -25.10 -6.72 40.52
CA ASN A 465 -24.78 -6.20 41.86
C ASN A 465 -23.28 -5.85 41.88
N GLY A 466 -22.89 -4.59 41.76
CA GLY A 466 -21.51 -4.16 41.75
C GLY A 466 -21.32 -2.65 41.84
N ASN A 467 -20.09 -2.24 42.13
CA ASN A 467 -19.62 -0.90 42.49
C ASN A 467 -20.07 0.24 41.57
N ALA A 468 -20.06 1.47 42.08
CA ALA A 468 -20.53 2.70 41.40
C ALA A 468 -19.92 3.02 40.01
N SER A 469 -18.85 2.34 39.62
CA SER A 469 -18.21 2.43 38.30
C SER A 469 -18.74 1.41 37.28
N ASP A 470 -19.51 0.40 37.75
CA ASP A 470 -20.04 -0.64 36.87
C ASP A 470 -21.32 -0.13 36.17
N GLY A 471 -21.52 -0.56 34.94
CA GLY A 471 -22.70 -0.15 34.17
C GLY A 471 -22.61 -0.41 32.67
N CYS A 472 -23.71 -0.09 31.99
CA CYS A 472 -23.79 -0.11 30.55
C CYS A 472 -23.71 1.30 29.99
N TYR A 473 -22.92 1.48 28.92
CA TYR A 473 -22.68 2.78 28.30
C TYR A 473 -22.85 2.66 26.78
N SER A 474 -23.36 3.70 26.15
CA SER A 474 -23.30 3.81 24.69
C SER A 474 -21.86 3.91 24.22
N ILE A 475 -21.61 3.72 22.94
CA ILE A 475 -20.28 3.92 22.35
C ILE A 475 -19.75 5.34 22.52
N ASN A 476 -20.63 6.31 22.77
CA ASN A 476 -20.30 7.72 23.03
C ASN A 476 -20.13 8.00 24.54
N GLY A 477 -20.03 6.99 25.39
CA GLY A 477 -19.77 7.12 26.82
C GLY A 477 -20.99 7.49 27.68
N GLN A 478 -22.20 7.64 27.12
CA GLN A 478 -23.44 7.90 27.90
C GLN A 478 -23.88 6.65 28.60
N ARG A 479 -24.24 6.77 29.91
CA ARG A 479 -24.75 5.65 30.69
C ARG A 479 -26.12 5.23 30.21
N ILE A 480 -26.31 3.95 29.94
CA ILE A 480 -27.59 3.35 29.51
C ILE A 480 -28.31 2.85 30.73
N THR A 481 -29.45 3.45 31.03
CA THR A 481 -30.29 3.11 32.23
C THR A 481 -31.23 1.94 32.00
N ALA A 482 -31.49 1.59 30.71
CA ALA A 482 -32.33 0.45 30.35
C ALA A 482 -31.63 -0.45 29.30
N PRO A 483 -30.59 -1.20 29.67
CA PRO A 483 -29.78 -1.98 28.72
C PRO A 483 -30.59 -3.05 27.96
N ALA A 484 -31.67 -3.58 28.57
CA ALA A 484 -32.50 -4.58 27.92
C ALA A 484 -33.29 -4.04 26.72
N ALA A 485 -33.63 -2.76 26.73
CA ALA A 485 -34.38 -2.08 25.67
C ALA A 485 -33.47 -1.40 24.62
N TYR A 486 -32.17 -1.28 24.90
CA TYR A 486 -31.23 -0.62 24.01
C TYR A 486 -31.02 -1.46 22.73
N ARG A 487 -31.01 -0.80 21.57
CA ARG A 487 -30.67 -1.40 20.28
C ARG A 487 -29.40 -0.72 19.76
N GLY A 488 -28.37 -1.50 19.51
CA GLY A 488 -27.05 -1.02 19.04
C GLY A 488 -25.89 -1.56 19.87
N ILE A 489 -24.72 -0.99 19.70
CA ILE A 489 -23.51 -1.40 20.42
C ILE A 489 -23.43 -0.66 21.76
N MET A 490 -23.28 -1.39 22.85
CA MET A 490 -23.04 -0.84 24.18
C MET A 490 -21.74 -1.36 24.78
N VAL A 491 -21.15 -0.59 25.68
CA VAL A 491 -19.99 -0.96 26.48
C VAL A 491 -20.45 -1.31 27.88
N MET A 492 -20.16 -2.53 28.31
CA MET A 492 -20.47 -2.97 29.68
C MET A 492 -19.19 -2.97 30.52
N LYS A 493 -19.25 -2.40 31.72
CA LYS A 493 -18.17 -2.43 32.71
C LYS A 493 -18.63 -3.16 33.95
N GLN A 494 -17.85 -4.12 34.44
CA GLN A 494 -18.11 -4.85 35.68
C GLN A 494 -16.83 -5.38 36.30
N GLY A 495 -16.58 -5.11 37.56
CA GLY A 495 -15.43 -5.64 38.29
C GLY A 495 -14.08 -5.31 37.66
N GLY A 496 -13.93 -4.12 37.08
CA GLY A 496 -12.71 -3.68 36.39
C GLY A 496 -12.50 -4.26 34.98
N LYS A 497 -13.42 -5.10 34.47
CA LYS A 497 -13.41 -5.61 33.11
C LYS A 497 -14.41 -4.85 32.24
N THR A 498 -14.13 -4.77 30.95
CA THR A 498 -14.94 -4.04 29.97
C THR A 498 -15.25 -4.95 28.78
N TRP A 499 -16.54 -4.97 28.36
CA TRP A 499 -16.99 -5.70 27.16
C TRP A 499 -17.81 -4.79 26.26
N LYS A 500 -17.78 -5.04 24.97
CA LYS A 500 -18.74 -4.48 24.02
C LYS A 500 -19.83 -5.52 23.76
N VAL A 501 -21.07 -5.10 23.73
CA VAL A 501 -22.24 -5.95 23.47
C VAL A 501 -23.06 -5.30 22.36
N ALA A 502 -23.37 -6.05 21.30
CA ALA A 502 -24.33 -5.63 20.28
C ALA A 502 -25.70 -6.24 20.59
N LYS A 503 -26.78 -5.43 20.47
CA LYS A 503 -28.18 -5.87 20.62
C LYS A 503 -29.03 -5.42 19.44
#